data_8dd3949d0e89cba220f8b54bc21504c2
#
_entry.id   8dd3949d0e89cba220f8b54bc21504c2
#
_cell.length_a   1.000
_cell.length_b   1.000
_cell.length_c   1.000
_cell.angle_alpha   90.00
_cell.angle_beta   90.00
_cell.angle_gamma   90.00
#
_symmetry.space_group_name_H-M   'P 1'
#
loop_
_entity.id
_entity.type
_entity.pdbx_description
1 polymer ?
#
loop_
_entity_poly.entity_id
_entity_poly.type
_entity_poly.pdbx_seq_one_letter_code
_entity_poly.pdbx_strand_id
1 'polypeptide(L)'
;MARSKVIAIGASAGGVDALHDLVAKLPEAFPASVLIVLHIGAHRSELPAILNAAGPVPAKHATNYEQISSGQIYVAPPDHHMIVSHGRLRLLRTPKENWARPAIDPLFRSVAEAYGPNAIGVVLTGYLNDGSLGLGEIKRRGGIAIVQDPDDAAYPEMPGSAAAHVALDYRVALSRMPGLLVELVNGKAGKEAAMPNKSSQPEAEGVSPTIDGEKFDRPLALTCPECGGALLKSQNGTIIKFDCHIGHSYTGEVLASAQFDEMERVMRAAVRILNERAEFCLEMAEQARLQEPDAAGPWEAASKQALDRAYKLRVLVEQDWLMPETFGAMSGRPSRISG
;
A
#
# COMPACT_ATOMS: atom_id res chain seq x y z
N MET A 1 31.47 6.68 -19.46
CA MET A 1 30.15 6.60 -20.14
C MET A 1 29.10 7.13 -19.19
N ALA A 2 28.29 8.09 -19.61
CA ALA A 2 27.17 8.56 -18.80
C ALA A 2 26.22 7.37 -18.52
N ARG A 3 25.87 7.10 -17.26
CA ARG A 3 24.89 6.06 -16.91
C ARG A 3 23.56 6.44 -17.55
N SER A 4 22.91 5.52 -18.28
CA SER A 4 21.57 5.72 -18.81
C SER A 4 20.59 5.98 -17.67
N LYS A 5 19.57 6.80 -17.91
CA LYS A 5 18.53 7.08 -16.92
C LYS A 5 17.66 5.86 -16.68
N VAL A 6 17.18 5.71 -15.44
CA VAL A 6 16.25 4.65 -15.03
C VAL A 6 15.00 5.31 -14.45
N ILE A 7 13.86 4.87 -14.93
CA ILE A 7 12.54 5.31 -14.47
C ILE A 7 11.95 4.22 -13.60
N ALA A 8 11.64 4.54 -12.35
CA ALA A 8 10.91 3.67 -11.44
C ALA A 8 9.47 4.18 -11.31
N ILE A 9 8.48 3.34 -11.59
CA ILE A 9 7.06 3.71 -11.56
C ILE A 9 6.34 2.85 -10.53
N GLY A 10 5.60 3.50 -9.64
CA GLY A 10 4.71 2.87 -8.68
C GLY A 10 3.26 3.17 -8.98
N ALA A 11 2.40 2.14 -8.96
CA ALA A 11 0.97 2.25 -9.16
C ALA A 11 0.19 1.23 -8.32
N SER A 12 -1.10 1.49 -8.09
CA SER A 12 -1.98 0.59 -7.34
C SER A 12 -3.37 0.55 -7.99
N ALA A 13 -4.44 0.91 -7.27
CA ALA A 13 -5.79 0.97 -7.82
C ALA A 13 -5.86 1.93 -9.03
N GLY A 14 -6.50 1.51 -10.12
CA GLY A 14 -6.51 2.25 -11.41
C GLY A 14 -5.18 2.23 -12.16
N GLY A 15 -4.16 1.55 -11.59
CA GLY A 15 -2.80 1.56 -12.14
C GLY A 15 -2.64 0.80 -13.47
N VAL A 16 -3.48 -0.21 -13.75
CA VAL A 16 -3.41 -0.94 -15.03
C VAL A 16 -3.72 0.00 -16.18
N ASP A 17 -4.82 0.76 -16.08
CA ASP A 17 -5.24 1.71 -17.12
C ASP A 17 -4.24 2.86 -17.25
N ALA A 18 -3.75 3.38 -16.13
CA ALA A 18 -2.77 4.45 -16.12
C ALA A 18 -1.43 4.01 -16.78
N LEU A 19 -0.96 2.80 -16.50
CA LEU A 19 0.25 2.25 -17.12
C LEU A 19 0.06 1.93 -18.60
N HIS A 20 -1.12 1.41 -18.99
CA HIS A 20 -1.49 1.20 -20.39
C HIS A 20 -1.41 2.51 -21.17
N ASP A 21 -2.08 3.56 -20.72
CA ASP A 21 -2.14 4.87 -21.39
C ASP A 21 -0.77 5.57 -21.44
N LEU A 22 0.04 5.38 -20.42
CA LEU A 22 1.39 5.91 -20.38
C LEU A 22 2.29 5.21 -21.41
N VAL A 23 2.30 3.87 -21.40
CA VAL A 23 3.19 3.07 -22.26
C VAL A 23 2.79 3.18 -23.73
N ALA A 24 1.50 3.28 -24.05
CA ALA A 24 0.98 3.46 -25.41
C ALA A 24 1.58 4.69 -26.14
N LYS A 25 2.05 5.67 -25.40
CA LYS A 25 2.59 6.94 -25.94
C LYS A 25 4.11 7.05 -25.86
N LEU A 26 4.81 6.02 -25.38
CA LEU A 26 6.27 5.99 -25.41
C LEU A 26 6.78 5.69 -26.82
N PRO A 27 7.88 6.31 -27.28
CA PRO A 27 8.46 6.02 -28.58
C PRO A 27 9.15 4.65 -28.60
N GLU A 28 9.22 4.00 -29.76
CA GLU A 28 9.88 2.70 -29.96
C GLU A 28 11.35 2.71 -29.48
N ALA A 29 12.10 3.74 -29.82
CA ALA A 29 13.48 3.91 -29.40
C ALA A 29 13.59 4.69 -28.07
N PHE A 30 12.93 4.20 -27.01
CA PHE A 30 12.95 4.87 -25.71
C PHE A 30 14.29 4.64 -24.97
N PRO A 31 15.11 5.68 -24.74
CA PRO A 31 16.50 5.52 -24.33
C PRO A 31 16.68 5.36 -22.81
N ALA A 32 15.71 4.76 -22.12
CA ALA A 32 15.76 4.50 -20.67
C ALA A 32 15.20 3.11 -20.35
N SER A 33 15.55 2.61 -19.18
CA SER A 33 14.92 1.42 -18.60
C SER A 33 13.75 1.84 -17.72
N VAL A 34 12.63 1.11 -17.79
CA VAL A 34 11.45 1.37 -16.96
C VAL A 34 11.22 0.20 -16.02
N LEU A 35 11.18 0.47 -14.71
CA LEU A 35 10.96 -0.51 -13.65
C LEU A 35 9.60 -0.24 -13.02
N ILE A 36 8.67 -1.18 -13.08
CA ILE A 36 7.28 -0.98 -12.64
C ILE A 36 6.96 -1.89 -11.46
N VAL A 37 6.39 -1.28 -10.41
CA VAL A 37 5.67 -1.97 -9.34
C VAL A 37 4.20 -1.60 -9.44
N LEU A 38 3.35 -2.62 -9.59
CA LEU A 38 1.90 -2.52 -9.44
C LEU A 38 1.47 -3.42 -8.27
N HIS A 39 0.66 -2.91 -7.37
CA HIS A 39 0.13 -3.70 -6.24
C HIS A 39 -0.91 -4.71 -6.74
N ILE A 40 -0.51 -5.97 -6.86
CA ILE A 40 -1.36 -7.10 -7.30
C ILE A 40 -1.36 -8.26 -6.31
N GLY A 41 -0.56 -8.16 -5.23
CA GLY A 41 -0.39 -9.22 -4.25
C GLY A 41 0.23 -10.49 -4.85
N ALA A 42 -0.34 -11.66 -4.51
CA ALA A 42 0.12 -12.97 -4.99
C ALA A 42 -0.65 -13.49 -6.22
N HIS A 43 -1.56 -12.69 -6.78
CA HIS A 43 -2.34 -13.09 -7.96
C HIS A 43 -1.48 -13.10 -9.22
N ARG A 44 -1.85 -13.97 -10.17
CA ARG A 44 -1.20 -14.00 -11.49
C ARG A 44 -1.31 -12.64 -12.17
N SER A 45 -0.22 -12.18 -12.76
CA SER A 45 -0.13 -10.89 -13.43
C SER A 45 0.01 -11.07 -14.95
N GLU A 46 -0.89 -10.47 -15.68
CA GLU A 46 -0.84 -10.34 -17.14
C GLU A 46 -0.36 -8.94 -17.58
N LEU A 47 0.10 -8.11 -16.63
CA LEU A 47 0.51 -6.73 -16.92
C LEU A 47 1.54 -6.63 -18.07
N PRO A 48 2.59 -7.46 -18.16
CA PRO A 48 3.51 -7.39 -19.30
C PRO A 48 2.82 -7.60 -20.64
N ALA A 49 1.84 -8.52 -20.73
CA ALA A 49 1.09 -8.76 -21.96
C ALA A 49 0.23 -7.55 -22.33
N ILE A 50 -0.43 -6.93 -21.35
CA ILE A 50 -1.21 -5.71 -21.54
C ILE A 50 -0.32 -4.57 -22.05
N LEU A 51 0.84 -4.36 -21.45
CA LEU A 51 1.77 -3.30 -21.86
C LEU A 51 2.38 -3.53 -23.24
N ASN A 52 2.68 -4.78 -23.61
CA ASN A 52 3.15 -5.13 -24.95
C ASN A 52 2.08 -4.93 -26.03
N ALA A 53 0.81 -5.07 -25.68
CA ALA A 53 -0.30 -4.77 -26.60
C ALA A 53 -0.55 -3.26 -26.72
N ALA A 54 -0.22 -2.49 -25.69
CA ALA A 54 -0.46 -1.05 -25.63
C ALA A 54 0.60 -0.22 -26.37
N GLY A 55 1.87 -0.57 -26.28
CA GLY A 55 2.95 0.27 -26.79
C GLY A 55 4.15 -0.49 -27.38
N PRO A 56 5.06 0.23 -28.04
CA PRO A 56 6.17 -0.39 -28.77
C PRO A 56 7.35 -0.80 -27.90
N VAL A 57 7.45 -0.27 -26.64
CA VAL A 57 8.55 -0.60 -25.74
C VAL A 57 8.31 -1.98 -25.12
N PRO A 58 9.19 -2.98 -25.34
CA PRO A 58 8.94 -4.34 -24.86
C PRO A 58 8.86 -4.41 -23.34
N ALA A 59 7.87 -5.15 -22.82
CA ALA A 59 7.62 -5.36 -21.41
C ALA A 59 7.69 -6.85 -21.04
N LYS A 60 8.27 -7.15 -19.87
CA LYS A 60 8.32 -8.50 -19.31
C LYS A 60 8.34 -8.47 -17.79
N HIS A 61 8.03 -9.58 -17.15
CA HIS A 61 8.36 -9.74 -15.75
C HIS A 61 9.87 -9.77 -15.54
N ALA A 62 10.33 -9.06 -14.53
CA ALA A 62 11.72 -9.10 -14.09
C ALA A 62 12.12 -10.53 -13.69
N THR A 63 13.36 -10.90 -13.97
CA THR A 63 13.97 -12.13 -13.49
C THR A 63 15.11 -11.84 -12.51
N ASN A 64 15.35 -12.77 -11.58
CA ASN A 64 16.38 -12.56 -10.56
C ASN A 64 17.78 -12.51 -11.18
N TYR A 65 18.61 -11.56 -10.76
CA TYR A 65 19.96 -11.28 -11.28
C TYR A 65 20.02 -10.78 -12.73
N GLU A 66 18.91 -10.40 -13.31
CA GLU A 66 18.85 -9.88 -14.67
C GLU A 66 19.55 -8.53 -14.78
N GLN A 67 20.32 -8.31 -15.84
CA GLN A 67 20.94 -7.04 -16.15
C GLN A 67 19.91 -6.07 -16.71
N ILE A 68 19.90 -4.84 -16.20
CA ILE A 68 18.99 -3.78 -16.64
C ILE A 68 19.48 -3.23 -17.99
N SER A 69 18.60 -3.27 -18.99
CA SER A 69 18.86 -2.80 -20.35
C SER A 69 17.99 -1.61 -20.69
N SER A 70 18.53 -0.63 -21.41
CA SER A 70 17.76 0.50 -21.95
C SER A 70 16.75 0.03 -22.98
N GLY A 71 15.62 0.73 -23.11
CA GLY A 71 14.55 0.35 -24.04
C GLY A 71 13.73 -0.87 -23.60
N GLN A 72 13.71 -1.18 -22.29
CA GLN A 72 13.01 -2.32 -21.75
C GLN A 72 12.17 -1.94 -20.53
N ILE A 73 10.95 -2.44 -20.46
CA ILE A 73 10.07 -2.36 -19.31
C ILE A 73 10.17 -3.65 -18.50
N TYR A 74 10.47 -3.53 -17.23
CA TYR A 74 10.52 -4.62 -16.26
C TYR A 74 9.40 -4.46 -15.23
N VAL A 75 8.52 -5.44 -15.14
CA VAL A 75 7.41 -5.48 -14.17
C VAL A 75 7.79 -6.39 -13.01
N ALA A 76 7.60 -5.94 -11.79
CA ALA A 76 7.78 -6.77 -10.61
C ALA A 76 6.83 -7.98 -10.67
N PRO A 77 7.34 -9.21 -10.51
CA PRO A 77 6.48 -10.39 -10.48
C PRO A 77 5.67 -10.44 -9.17
N PRO A 78 4.52 -11.15 -9.17
CA PRO A 78 3.71 -11.35 -7.98
C PRO A 78 4.52 -11.87 -6.79
N ASP A 79 4.15 -11.43 -5.58
CA ASP A 79 4.70 -11.89 -4.31
C ASP A 79 6.23 -11.75 -4.16
N HIS A 80 6.85 -10.83 -4.92
CA HIS A 80 8.28 -10.51 -4.79
C HIS A 80 8.51 -9.00 -4.84
N HIS A 81 9.30 -8.50 -3.90
CA HIS A 81 9.89 -7.16 -4.03
C HIS A 81 10.94 -7.17 -5.15
N MET A 82 10.85 -6.22 -6.06
CA MET A 82 11.87 -5.98 -7.07
C MET A 82 12.76 -4.83 -6.60
N ILE A 83 14.05 -5.08 -6.50
CA ILE A 83 15.06 -4.07 -6.16
C ILE A 83 16.21 -4.07 -7.17
N VAL A 84 16.98 -2.99 -7.18
CA VAL A 84 18.20 -2.87 -7.96
C VAL A 84 19.41 -3.04 -7.04
N SER A 85 20.33 -3.91 -7.44
CA SER A 85 21.60 -4.12 -6.75
C SER A 85 22.71 -4.37 -7.76
N HIS A 86 23.81 -3.59 -7.69
CA HIS A 86 24.97 -3.69 -8.59
C HIS A 86 24.60 -3.70 -10.09
N GLY A 87 23.62 -2.89 -10.49
CA GLY A 87 23.15 -2.77 -11.88
C GLY A 87 22.31 -3.95 -12.38
N ARG A 88 21.86 -4.83 -11.49
CA ARG A 88 21.00 -5.99 -11.77
C ARG A 88 19.72 -5.93 -10.96
N LEU A 89 18.67 -6.54 -11.50
CA LEU A 89 17.42 -6.76 -10.77
C LEU A 89 17.58 -7.90 -9.76
N ARG A 90 17.02 -7.71 -8.57
CA ARG A 90 16.91 -8.72 -7.53
C ARG A 90 15.46 -8.87 -7.13
N LEU A 91 15.02 -10.10 -7.02
CA LEU A 91 13.67 -10.44 -6.59
C LEU A 91 13.76 -11.08 -5.19
N LEU A 92 13.08 -10.46 -4.23
CA LEU A 92 13.16 -10.85 -2.82
C LEU A 92 11.76 -11.19 -2.28
N ARG A 93 11.68 -12.24 -1.47
CA ARG A 93 10.50 -12.59 -0.68
C ARG A 93 10.66 -12.20 0.78
N THR A 94 11.23 -11.01 1.01
CA THR A 94 11.27 -10.41 2.35
C THR A 94 9.85 -10.10 2.84
N PRO A 95 9.66 -9.81 4.14
CA PRO A 95 8.39 -9.37 4.69
C PRO A 95 7.78 -8.24 3.86
N LYS A 96 6.45 -8.11 3.92
CA LYS A 96 5.75 -7.03 3.20
C LYS A 96 6.15 -5.67 3.75
N GLU A 97 6.23 -4.69 2.87
CA GLU A 97 6.32 -3.28 3.23
C GLU A 97 5.02 -2.59 2.79
N ASN A 98 4.49 -1.71 3.65
CA ASN A 98 3.21 -1.04 3.42
C ASN A 98 2.09 -2.01 3.04
N TRP A 99 2.09 -3.20 3.70
CA TRP A 99 1.14 -4.30 3.46
C TRP A 99 1.18 -4.91 2.04
N ALA A 100 2.12 -4.50 1.21
CA ALA A 100 2.25 -4.94 -0.17
C ALA A 100 3.51 -5.80 -0.41
N ARG A 101 3.42 -6.74 -1.34
CA ARG A 101 4.54 -7.42 -1.97
C ARG A 101 4.11 -7.88 -3.37
N PRO A 102 4.61 -7.21 -4.43
CA PRO A 102 5.62 -6.13 -4.43
C PRO A 102 5.14 -4.84 -3.74
N ALA A 103 6.06 -4.08 -3.15
CA ALA A 103 5.88 -2.73 -2.66
C ALA A 103 6.74 -1.74 -3.46
N ILE A 104 6.33 -0.49 -3.53
CA ILE A 104 6.96 0.56 -4.35
C ILE A 104 8.22 1.09 -3.66
N ASP A 105 8.16 1.33 -2.36
CA ASP A 105 9.26 1.90 -1.59
C ASP A 105 10.59 1.13 -1.70
N PRO A 106 10.64 -0.22 -1.63
CA PRO A 106 11.87 -0.98 -1.84
C PRO A 106 12.51 -0.74 -3.22
N LEU A 107 11.68 -0.68 -4.28
CA LEU A 107 12.18 -0.38 -5.62
C LEU A 107 12.79 1.02 -5.66
N PHE A 108 12.05 2.02 -5.21
CA PHE A 108 12.49 3.42 -5.29
C PHE A 108 13.76 3.68 -4.49
N ARG A 109 13.86 3.14 -3.25
CA ARG A 109 15.07 3.25 -2.44
C ARG A 109 16.28 2.64 -3.13
N SER A 110 16.14 1.45 -3.69
CA SER A 110 17.24 0.76 -4.38
C SER A 110 17.64 1.44 -5.69
N VAL A 111 16.68 1.99 -6.43
CA VAL A 111 16.96 2.80 -7.64
C VAL A 111 17.65 4.11 -7.27
N ALA A 112 17.22 4.78 -6.21
CA ALA A 112 17.86 5.99 -5.70
C ALA A 112 19.33 5.73 -5.33
N GLU A 113 19.60 4.62 -4.65
CA GLU A 113 20.95 4.21 -4.27
C GLU A 113 21.82 3.89 -5.48
N ALA A 114 21.29 3.12 -6.45
CA ALA A 114 22.08 2.65 -7.58
C ALA A 114 22.32 3.72 -8.65
N TYR A 115 21.37 4.65 -8.87
CA TYR A 115 21.40 5.58 -9.99
C TYR A 115 21.54 7.06 -9.58
N GLY A 116 21.23 7.43 -8.34
CA GLY A 116 21.37 8.81 -7.85
C GLY A 116 20.66 9.83 -8.75
N PRO A 117 21.41 10.84 -9.32
CA PRO A 117 20.82 11.85 -10.20
C PRO A 117 20.23 11.33 -11.52
N ASN A 118 20.52 10.08 -11.90
CA ASN A 118 19.96 9.44 -13.08
C ASN A 118 18.65 8.68 -12.79
N ALA A 119 18.19 8.65 -11.54
CA ALA A 119 16.94 8.06 -11.13
C ALA A 119 15.79 9.02 -11.40
N ILE A 120 14.67 8.50 -11.96
CA ILE A 120 13.39 9.19 -12.09
C ILE A 120 12.35 8.34 -11.38
N GLY A 121 11.73 8.88 -10.34
CA GLY A 121 10.62 8.23 -9.63
C GLY A 121 9.29 8.80 -10.08
N VAL A 122 8.31 7.93 -10.31
CA VAL A 122 6.96 8.30 -10.73
C VAL A 122 5.96 7.58 -9.85
N VAL A 123 5.10 8.33 -9.15
CA VAL A 123 3.97 7.78 -8.41
C VAL A 123 2.69 8.11 -9.18
N LEU A 124 1.96 7.06 -9.56
CA LEU A 124 0.67 7.14 -10.24
C LEU A 124 -0.49 6.90 -9.27
N THR A 125 -1.69 6.76 -9.81
CA THR A 125 -2.93 6.46 -9.09
C THR A 125 -2.82 5.30 -8.13
N GLY A 126 -3.47 5.39 -6.97
CA GLY A 126 -3.50 4.34 -5.95
C GLY A 126 -4.02 4.81 -4.60
N TYR A 127 -4.27 3.86 -3.71
CA TYR A 127 -4.63 4.11 -2.31
C TYR A 127 -3.41 4.20 -1.40
N LEU A 128 -3.60 4.86 -0.27
CA LEU A 128 -2.60 5.04 0.79
C LEU A 128 -1.37 5.83 0.31
N ASN A 129 -0.16 5.43 0.73
CA ASN A 129 1.03 6.26 0.56
C ASN A 129 2.32 5.50 0.22
N ASP A 130 2.22 4.25 -0.24
CA ASP A 130 3.41 3.51 -0.67
C ASP A 130 4.10 4.21 -1.85
N GLY A 131 5.41 4.27 -1.81
CA GLY A 131 6.24 5.01 -2.74
C GLY A 131 6.60 6.43 -2.31
N SER A 132 5.91 7.01 -1.30
CA SER A 132 6.23 8.37 -0.83
C SER A 132 7.61 8.45 -0.17
N LEU A 133 7.98 7.47 0.68
CA LEU A 133 9.30 7.40 1.30
C LEU A 133 10.40 7.18 0.26
N GLY A 134 10.18 6.24 -0.65
CA GLY A 134 11.13 5.93 -1.71
C GLY A 134 11.31 7.07 -2.71
N LEU A 135 10.23 7.80 -3.05
CA LEU A 135 10.29 8.98 -3.89
C LEU A 135 11.10 10.11 -3.23
N GLY A 136 10.91 10.30 -1.91
CA GLY A 136 11.72 11.21 -1.11
C GLY A 136 13.20 10.85 -1.14
N GLU A 137 13.54 9.55 -1.11
CA GLU A 137 14.92 9.08 -1.21
C GLU A 137 15.52 9.33 -2.61
N ILE A 138 14.73 9.13 -3.68
CA ILE A 138 15.14 9.51 -5.06
C ILE A 138 15.48 11.01 -5.10
N LYS A 139 14.60 11.85 -4.55
CA LYS A 139 14.82 13.30 -4.51
C LYS A 139 16.06 13.68 -3.70
N ARG A 140 16.22 13.09 -2.51
CA ARG A 140 17.36 13.34 -1.62
C ARG A 140 18.72 13.00 -2.28
N ARG A 141 18.74 12.00 -3.17
CA ARG A 141 19.95 11.61 -3.94
C ARG A 141 20.12 12.35 -5.26
N GLY A 142 19.35 13.42 -5.48
CA GLY A 142 19.47 14.30 -6.65
C GLY A 142 18.74 13.77 -7.89
N GLY A 143 17.92 12.74 -7.76
CA GLY A 143 17.03 12.25 -8.81
C GLY A 143 15.80 13.14 -8.98
N ILE A 144 14.94 12.77 -9.92
CA ILE A 144 13.73 13.51 -10.29
C ILE A 144 12.51 12.82 -9.69
N ALA A 145 11.70 13.59 -8.97
CA ALA A 145 10.47 13.15 -8.31
C ALA A 145 9.24 13.66 -9.07
N ILE A 146 8.40 12.75 -9.54
CA ILE A 146 7.21 13.03 -10.34
C ILE A 146 6.00 12.35 -9.69
N VAL A 147 4.86 13.03 -9.69
CA VAL A 147 3.57 12.43 -9.36
C VAL A 147 2.55 12.70 -10.46
N GLN A 148 1.64 11.76 -10.65
CA GLN A 148 0.40 12.04 -11.37
C GLN A 148 -0.36 13.10 -10.60
N ASP A 149 -0.96 14.06 -11.30
CA ASP A 149 -1.81 15.06 -10.66
C ASP A 149 -2.94 14.36 -9.92
N PRO A 150 -3.11 14.55 -8.59
CA PRO A 150 -4.20 13.95 -7.84
C PRO A 150 -5.59 14.25 -8.40
N ASP A 151 -5.77 15.44 -9.02
CA ASP A 151 -7.04 15.83 -9.62
C ASP A 151 -7.33 15.07 -10.93
N ASP A 152 -6.32 14.47 -11.55
CA ASP A 152 -6.38 13.63 -12.76
C ASP A 152 -6.38 12.11 -12.42
N ALA A 153 -5.96 11.74 -11.22
CA ALA A 153 -5.83 10.35 -10.81
C ALA A 153 -7.18 9.72 -10.47
N ALA A 154 -7.43 8.49 -10.94
CA ALA A 154 -8.63 7.73 -10.59
C ALA A 154 -8.73 7.49 -9.07
N TYR A 155 -7.57 7.34 -8.40
CA TYR A 155 -7.44 7.22 -6.94
C TYR A 155 -6.33 8.17 -6.49
N PRO A 156 -6.69 9.33 -5.94
CA PRO A 156 -5.76 10.44 -5.71
C PRO A 156 -4.85 10.31 -4.49
N GLU A 157 -5.10 9.36 -3.60
CA GLU A 157 -4.46 9.29 -2.28
C GLU A 157 -2.95 9.09 -2.38
N MET A 158 -2.49 8.12 -3.16
CA MET A 158 -1.08 7.79 -3.27
C MET A 158 -0.26 8.93 -3.92
N PRO A 159 -0.64 9.51 -5.07
CA PRO A 159 0.05 10.69 -5.60
C PRO A 159 -0.12 11.93 -4.73
N GLY A 160 -1.26 12.09 -4.04
CA GLY A 160 -1.53 13.19 -3.10
C GLY A 160 -0.64 13.11 -1.87
N SER A 161 -0.49 11.92 -1.27
CA SER A 161 0.43 11.69 -0.14
C SER A 161 1.88 11.98 -0.54
N ALA A 162 2.32 11.48 -1.69
CA ALA A 162 3.66 11.78 -2.18
C ALA A 162 3.87 13.30 -2.40
N ALA A 163 2.84 14.02 -2.92
CA ALA A 163 2.89 15.46 -3.11
C ALA A 163 2.95 16.25 -1.78
N ALA A 164 2.33 15.74 -0.73
CA ALA A 164 2.35 16.39 0.59
C ALA A 164 3.71 16.24 1.30
N HIS A 165 4.46 15.18 1.04
CA HIS A 165 5.64 14.82 1.83
C HIS A 165 6.98 14.96 1.07
N VAL A 166 6.95 15.06 -0.27
CA VAL A 166 8.16 15.10 -1.11
C VAL A 166 8.26 16.43 -1.86
N ALA A 167 9.45 17.01 -1.89
CA ALA A 167 9.74 18.16 -2.76
C ALA A 167 9.75 17.71 -4.22
N LEU A 168 8.60 17.75 -4.88
CA LEU A 168 8.43 17.29 -6.25
C LEU A 168 9.14 18.19 -7.27
N ASP A 169 9.61 17.57 -8.35
CA ASP A 169 10.02 18.29 -9.55
C ASP A 169 8.84 18.54 -10.49
N TYR A 170 7.93 17.57 -10.57
CA TYR A 170 6.76 17.67 -11.46
C TYR A 170 5.52 17.04 -10.84
N ARG A 171 4.39 17.73 -10.98
CA ARG A 171 3.02 17.24 -10.77
C ARG A 171 2.29 17.43 -12.09
N VAL A 172 1.93 16.36 -12.79
CA VAL A 172 1.39 16.42 -14.14
C VAL A 172 0.27 15.41 -14.37
N ALA A 173 -0.70 15.80 -15.19
CA ALA A 173 -1.74 14.88 -15.66
C ALA A 173 -1.13 13.71 -16.43
N LEU A 174 -1.76 12.52 -16.34
CA LEU A 174 -1.29 11.30 -16.99
C LEU A 174 -1.05 11.50 -18.50
N SER A 175 -1.90 12.26 -19.16
CA SER A 175 -1.80 12.53 -20.61
C SER A 175 -0.51 13.23 -21.03
N ARG A 176 0.11 14.01 -20.12
CA ARG A 176 1.37 14.74 -20.35
C ARG A 176 2.61 13.96 -19.90
N MET A 177 2.42 12.94 -19.06
CA MET A 177 3.53 12.16 -18.46
C MET A 177 4.47 11.55 -19.50
N PRO A 178 4.00 10.88 -20.57
CA PRO A 178 4.90 10.27 -21.56
C PRO A 178 5.83 11.28 -22.22
N GLY A 179 5.30 12.45 -22.62
CA GLY A 179 6.09 13.53 -23.21
C GLY A 179 7.17 14.04 -22.26
N LEU A 180 6.80 14.29 -21.00
CA LEU A 180 7.75 14.70 -19.96
C LEU A 180 8.86 13.67 -19.76
N LEU A 181 8.53 12.37 -19.69
CA LEU A 181 9.53 11.31 -19.53
C LEU A 181 10.51 11.28 -20.70
N VAL A 182 10.01 11.45 -21.94
CA VAL A 182 10.87 11.55 -23.15
C VAL A 182 11.83 12.75 -23.09
N GLU A 183 11.35 13.91 -22.66
CA GLU A 183 12.16 15.12 -22.49
C GLU A 183 13.26 14.92 -21.43
N LEU A 184 12.88 14.34 -20.28
CA LEU A 184 13.78 14.10 -19.16
C LEU A 184 14.90 13.12 -19.52
N VAL A 185 14.57 12.01 -20.20
CA VAL A 185 15.61 11.01 -20.56
C VAL A 185 16.56 11.54 -21.63
N ASN A 186 16.09 12.46 -22.50
CA ASN A 186 16.91 13.11 -23.53
C ASN A 186 17.69 14.34 -23.01
N GLY A 187 17.56 14.70 -21.72
CA GLY A 187 18.24 15.85 -21.13
C GLY A 187 17.74 17.22 -21.62
N LYS A 188 16.53 17.28 -22.18
CA LYS A 188 15.94 18.49 -22.76
C LYS A 188 14.96 19.23 -21.84
N ALA A 189 14.63 18.68 -20.67
CA ALA A 189 13.68 19.31 -19.76
C ALA A 189 14.28 20.56 -19.11
N GLY A 190 13.80 21.72 -19.54
CA GLY A 190 14.02 22.98 -18.86
C GLY A 190 13.26 23.05 -17.54
N LYS A 191 13.71 23.90 -16.62
CA LYS A 191 13.13 24.08 -15.27
C LYS A 191 11.74 24.78 -15.25
N GLU A 192 10.94 24.63 -16.28
CA GLU A 192 9.72 25.43 -16.49
C GLU A 192 8.44 24.68 -16.15
N ALA A 193 8.34 24.03 -15.00
CA ALA A 193 7.05 23.56 -14.46
C ALA A 193 7.05 23.26 -12.94
N ALA A 194 7.91 23.88 -12.17
CA ALA A 194 7.81 23.80 -10.72
C ALA A 194 6.76 24.78 -10.21
N MET A 195 5.56 24.32 -9.90
CA MET A 195 4.64 25.12 -9.08
C MET A 195 5.19 25.20 -7.65
N PRO A 196 5.24 26.40 -7.02
CA PRO A 196 5.71 26.52 -5.64
C PRO A 196 4.72 25.82 -4.70
N ASN A 197 5.20 24.80 -4.03
CA ASN A 197 4.49 24.14 -2.96
C ASN A 197 4.43 25.08 -1.74
N LYS A 198 3.25 25.63 -1.45
CA LYS A 198 3.00 26.30 -0.16
C LYS A 198 2.81 25.22 0.90
N SER A 199 3.89 24.75 1.49
CA SER A 199 3.84 23.96 2.71
C SER A 199 3.51 24.89 3.89
N SER A 200 2.24 24.98 4.25
CA SER A 200 1.85 25.40 5.59
C SER A 200 2.04 24.21 6.52
N GLN A 201 3.04 24.27 7.35
CA GLN A 201 3.19 23.34 8.48
C GLN A 201 2.09 23.65 9.49
N PRO A 202 1.27 22.71 9.92
CA PRO A 202 0.59 22.79 11.20
C PRO A 202 1.54 22.22 12.26
N GLU A 203 1.89 23.02 13.23
CA GLU A 203 2.47 22.57 14.49
C GLU A 203 1.41 21.69 15.19
N ALA A 204 1.69 20.40 15.30
CA ALA A 204 0.84 19.49 16.03
C ALA A 204 1.15 19.61 17.53
N GLU A 205 0.34 20.36 18.24
CA GLU A 205 0.22 20.22 19.70
C GLU A 205 -0.33 18.83 20.04
N GLY A 206 0.43 18.09 20.85
CA GLY A 206 0.08 16.73 21.27
C GLY A 206 -1.19 16.74 22.14
N VAL A 207 -2.28 16.24 21.59
CA VAL A 207 -3.49 15.90 22.35
C VAL A 207 -3.43 14.42 22.70
N SER A 208 -3.21 14.12 23.97
CA SER A 208 -3.44 12.78 24.52
C SER A 208 -4.94 12.52 24.62
N PRO A 209 -5.48 11.45 24.05
CA PRO A 209 -6.90 11.13 24.21
C PRO A 209 -7.17 10.62 25.62
N THR A 210 -7.96 11.35 26.37
CA THR A 210 -8.58 10.88 27.62
C THR A 210 -9.93 10.25 27.27
N ILE A 211 -10.05 8.95 27.43
CA ILE A 211 -11.34 8.27 27.51
C ILE A 211 -11.65 8.08 28.99
N ASP A 212 -12.74 8.71 29.46
CA ASP A 212 -13.33 8.60 30.79
C ASP A 212 -12.44 8.00 31.89
N GLY A 213 -11.61 8.82 32.50
CA GLY A 213 -11.10 8.63 33.87
C GLY A 213 -10.06 7.55 34.13
N GLU A 214 -9.77 6.65 33.20
CA GLU A 214 -8.66 5.68 33.34
C GLU A 214 -7.44 6.14 32.55
N LYS A 215 -6.42 6.63 33.25
CA LYS A 215 -5.08 6.80 32.70
C LYS A 215 -4.50 5.43 32.42
N PHE A 216 -4.33 5.09 31.14
CA PHE A 216 -3.46 3.98 30.76
C PHE A 216 -2.00 4.37 31.06
N ASP A 217 -1.51 3.96 32.23
CA ASP A 217 -0.19 4.32 32.76
C ASP A 217 0.99 3.58 32.10
N ARG A 218 0.74 2.88 30.95
CA ARG A 218 1.78 2.20 30.20
C ARG A 218 1.69 2.58 28.73
N PRO A 219 2.84 2.91 28.07
CA PRO A 219 2.84 3.04 26.62
C PRO A 219 2.37 1.69 26.05
N LEU A 220 1.22 1.68 25.38
CA LEU A 220 0.77 0.52 24.63
C LEU A 220 1.85 0.23 23.57
N ALA A 221 2.54 -0.89 23.74
CA ALA A 221 3.45 -1.38 22.69
C ALA A 221 2.59 -1.71 21.47
N LEU A 222 2.77 -0.94 20.39
CA LEU A 222 2.12 -1.25 19.12
C LEU A 222 2.66 -2.58 18.63
N THR A 223 1.76 -3.44 18.19
CA THR A 223 2.10 -4.75 17.63
C THR A 223 1.84 -4.79 16.13
N CYS A 224 2.67 -5.54 15.42
CA CYS A 224 2.53 -5.76 13.99
C CYS A 224 1.24 -6.54 13.69
N PRO A 225 0.33 -6.01 12.85
CA PRO A 225 -0.93 -6.69 12.53
C PRO A 225 -0.73 -8.00 11.76
N GLU A 226 0.43 -8.22 11.12
CA GLU A 226 0.71 -9.47 10.41
C GLU A 226 1.31 -10.58 11.29
N CYS A 227 2.22 -10.24 12.21
CA CYS A 227 2.95 -11.26 12.99
C CYS A 227 2.84 -11.11 14.51
N GLY A 228 2.14 -10.09 15.01
CA GLY A 228 1.99 -9.83 16.45
C GLY A 228 3.27 -9.32 17.15
N GLY A 229 4.39 -9.17 16.43
CA GLY A 229 5.65 -8.69 16.99
C GLY A 229 5.60 -7.20 17.35
N ALA A 230 6.43 -6.77 18.33
CA ALA A 230 6.54 -5.36 18.71
C ALA A 230 7.00 -4.49 17.53
N LEU A 231 6.40 -3.30 17.42
CA LEU A 231 6.76 -2.30 16.43
C LEU A 231 7.69 -1.26 17.03
N LEU A 232 8.74 -0.92 16.30
CA LEU A 232 9.65 0.18 16.60
C LEU A 232 9.27 1.37 15.72
N LYS A 233 9.05 2.53 16.34
CA LYS A 233 8.76 3.78 15.66
C LYS A 233 10.07 4.45 15.22
N SER A 234 10.12 4.86 13.97
CA SER A 234 11.17 5.71 13.41
C SER A 234 10.54 6.88 12.64
N GLN A 235 11.32 7.91 12.35
CA GLN A 235 10.85 9.07 11.60
C GLN A 235 11.81 9.34 10.44
N ASN A 236 11.26 9.52 9.25
CA ASN A 236 12.01 9.89 8.07
C ASN A 236 11.37 11.15 7.42
N GLY A 237 11.98 12.31 7.65
CA GLY A 237 11.36 13.59 7.32
C GLY A 237 10.07 13.81 8.11
N THR A 238 8.97 14.05 7.41
CA THR A 238 7.62 14.21 8.00
C THR A 238 6.87 12.90 8.15
N ILE A 239 7.37 11.79 7.59
CA ILE A 239 6.70 10.49 7.59
C ILE A 239 7.15 9.67 8.80
N ILE A 240 6.17 9.20 9.58
CA ILE A 240 6.39 8.26 10.68
C ILE A 240 6.34 6.84 10.12
N LYS A 241 7.33 6.03 10.47
CA LYS A 241 7.49 4.64 10.05
C LYS A 241 7.51 3.71 11.26
N PHE A 242 6.94 2.52 11.09
CA PHE A 242 6.89 1.46 12.10
C PHE A 242 7.47 0.18 11.50
N ASP A 243 8.49 -0.35 12.13
CA ASP A 243 9.19 -1.57 11.70
C ASP A 243 9.10 -2.65 12.78
N CYS A 244 8.76 -3.88 12.44
CA CYS A 244 8.81 -5.00 13.39
C CYS A 244 10.12 -5.79 13.25
N HIS A 245 10.44 -6.60 14.27
CA HIS A 245 11.65 -7.41 14.31
C HIS A 245 11.72 -8.51 13.22
N ILE A 246 10.58 -8.89 12.62
CA ILE A 246 10.51 -9.81 11.48
C ILE A 246 10.86 -9.11 10.17
N GLY A 247 10.69 -7.77 10.12
CA GLY A 247 10.97 -6.93 8.95
C GLY A 247 9.72 -6.43 8.21
N HIS A 248 8.49 -6.60 8.77
CA HIS A 248 7.32 -5.88 8.27
C HIS A 248 7.50 -4.40 8.57
N SER A 249 7.10 -3.56 7.62
CA SER A 249 7.30 -2.12 7.69
C SER A 249 6.05 -1.38 7.22
N TYR A 250 5.68 -0.32 7.93
CA TYR A 250 4.46 0.45 7.67
C TYR A 250 4.73 1.93 7.87
N THR A 251 4.12 2.77 7.06
CA THR A 251 3.89 4.17 7.43
C THR A 251 2.75 4.24 8.45
N GLY A 252 2.59 5.39 9.12
CA GLY A 252 1.54 5.57 10.14
C GLY A 252 0.14 5.31 9.58
N GLU A 253 -0.14 5.80 8.37
CA GLU A 253 -1.42 5.67 7.69
C GLU A 253 -1.70 4.20 7.33
N VAL A 254 -0.71 3.51 6.74
CA VAL A 254 -0.83 2.09 6.39
C VAL A 254 -1.01 1.24 7.65
N LEU A 255 -0.29 1.54 8.74
CA LEU A 255 -0.44 0.81 10.00
C LEU A 255 -1.85 0.95 10.57
N ALA A 256 -2.43 2.16 10.55
CA ALA A 256 -3.77 2.39 11.07
C ALA A 256 -4.82 1.63 10.24
N SER A 257 -4.71 1.64 8.90
CA SER A 257 -5.58 0.83 8.04
C SER A 257 -5.42 -0.66 8.31
N ALA A 258 -4.18 -1.12 8.46
CA ALA A 258 -3.84 -2.51 8.75
C ALA A 258 -4.41 -2.99 10.10
N GLN A 259 -4.32 -2.16 11.13
CA GLN A 259 -4.89 -2.47 12.44
C GLN A 259 -6.41 -2.55 12.38
N PHE A 260 -7.05 -1.69 11.58
CA PHE A 260 -8.49 -1.70 11.40
C PHE A 260 -8.98 -3.00 10.73
N ASP A 261 -8.35 -3.40 9.62
CA ASP A 261 -8.71 -4.63 8.91
C ASP A 261 -8.48 -5.87 9.79
N GLU A 262 -7.42 -5.91 10.57
CA GLU A 262 -7.15 -7.00 11.51
C GLU A 262 -8.21 -7.04 12.64
N MET A 263 -8.57 -5.89 13.20
CA MET A 263 -9.62 -5.79 14.20
C MET A 263 -10.95 -6.31 13.64
N GLU A 264 -11.35 -5.89 12.44
CA GLU A 264 -12.59 -6.35 11.79
C GLU A 264 -12.54 -7.87 11.55
N ARG A 265 -11.41 -8.41 11.08
CA ARG A 265 -11.19 -9.83 10.87
C ARG A 265 -11.36 -10.65 12.15
N VAL A 266 -10.76 -10.17 13.25
CA VAL A 266 -10.82 -10.85 14.57
C VAL A 266 -12.25 -10.83 15.11
N MET A 267 -12.95 -9.69 15.02
CA MET A 267 -14.34 -9.59 15.47
C MET A 267 -15.26 -10.51 14.67
N ARG A 268 -15.12 -10.59 13.35
CA ARG A 268 -15.90 -11.52 12.50
C ARG A 268 -15.62 -12.99 12.86
N ALA A 269 -14.36 -13.32 13.14
CA ALA A 269 -14.00 -14.66 13.61
C ALA A 269 -14.63 -14.97 14.97
N ALA A 270 -14.69 -14.01 15.89
CA ALA A 270 -15.35 -14.18 17.18
C ALA A 270 -16.87 -14.39 17.04
N VAL A 271 -17.55 -13.67 16.15
CA VAL A 271 -18.97 -13.89 15.83
C VAL A 271 -19.19 -15.33 15.34
N ARG A 272 -18.36 -15.82 14.41
CA ARG A 272 -18.44 -17.18 13.91
C ARG A 272 -18.29 -18.21 15.03
N ILE A 273 -17.26 -18.08 15.86
CA ILE A 273 -16.99 -18.99 16.99
C ILE A 273 -18.16 -19.00 18.00
N LEU A 274 -18.77 -17.85 18.26
CA LEU A 274 -19.92 -17.76 19.16
C LEU A 274 -21.16 -18.47 18.58
N ASN A 275 -21.40 -18.36 17.27
CA ASN A 275 -22.49 -19.09 16.60
C ASN A 275 -22.23 -20.61 16.62
N GLU A 276 -21.02 -21.06 16.27
CA GLU A 276 -20.60 -22.46 16.33
C GLU A 276 -20.78 -23.03 17.75
N ARG A 277 -20.41 -22.25 18.79
CA ARG A 277 -20.64 -22.64 20.19
C ARG A 277 -22.12 -22.77 20.53
N ALA A 278 -22.95 -21.88 20.01
CA ALA A 278 -24.41 -21.96 20.26
C ALA A 278 -25.01 -23.23 19.66
N GLU A 279 -24.68 -23.57 18.42
CA GLU A 279 -25.11 -24.80 17.75
C GLU A 279 -24.63 -26.04 18.48
N PHE A 280 -23.35 -26.08 18.85
CA PHE A 280 -22.80 -27.18 19.65
C PHE A 280 -23.55 -27.37 20.98
N CYS A 281 -23.87 -26.27 21.67
CA CYS A 281 -24.62 -26.37 22.91
C CYS A 281 -26.06 -26.89 22.70
N LEU A 282 -26.73 -26.57 21.58
CA LEU A 282 -28.02 -27.14 21.25
C LEU A 282 -27.96 -28.64 20.99
N GLU A 283 -26.96 -29.10 20.26
CA GLU A 283 -26.73 -30.51 20.01
C GLU A 283 -26.47 -31.31 21.30
N MET A 284 -25.67 -30.70 22.21
CA MET A 284 -25.44 -31.30 23.56
C MET A 284 -26.71 -31.30 24.42
N ALA A 285 -27.59 -30.29 24.28
CA ALA A 285 -28.88 -30.27 24.98
C ALA A 285 -29.80 -31.40 24.50
N GLU A 286 -29.85 -31.66 23.19
CA GLU A 286 -30.62 -32.77 22.62
C GLU A 286 -30.13 -34.13 23.14
N GLN A 287 -28.83 -34.34 23.17
CA GLN A 287 -28.26 -35.58 23.70
C GLN A 287 -28.50 -35.74 25.20
N ALA A 288 -28.40 -34.66 25.98
CA ALA A 288 -28.69 -34.68 27.41
C ALA A 288 -30.15 -35.05 27.71
N ARG A 289 -31.13 -34.55 26.93
CA ARG A 289 -32.54 -34.91 27.07
C ARG A 289 -32.83 -36.39 26.84
N LEU A 290 -32.03 -37.06 26.00
CA LEU A 290 -32.18 -38.49 25.78
C LEU A 290 -31.77 -39.33 27.00
N GLN A 291 -30.92 -38.77 27.86
CA GLN A 291 -30.44 -39.43 29.07
C GLN A 291 -31.27 -39.04 30.29
N GLU A 292 -31.50 -37.72 30.46
CA GLU A 292 -32.26 -37.16 31.57
C GLU A 292 -33.01 -35.91 31.10
N PRO A 293 -34.36 -35.83 31.19
CA PRO A 293 -35.13 -34.69 30.64
C PRO A 293 -34.72 -33.30 31.15
N ASP A 294 -34.28 -33.22 32.41
CA ASP A 294 -33.92 -31.96 33.04
C ASP A 294 -32.43 -31.57 32.82
N ALA A 295 -31.63 -32.45 32.22
CA ALA A 295 -30.19 -32.19 32.02
C ALA A 295 -29.91 -31.21 30.84
N ALA A 296 -30.88 -30.90 30.01
CA ALA A 296 -30.71 -30.01 28.86
C ALA A 296 -30.61 -28.51 29.24
N GLY A 297 -31.20 -28.08 30.35
CA GLY A 297 -31.34 -26.68 30.74
C GLY A 297 -30.04 -25.87 30.75
N PRO A 298 -28.93 -26.35 31.34
CA PRO A 298 -27.65 -25.66 31.31
C PRO A 298 -27.06 -25.46 29.92
N TRP A 299 -27.25 -26.42 29.01
CA TRP A 299 -26.78 -26.34 27.63
C TRP A 299 -27.61 -25.34 26.80
N GLU A 300 -28.92 -25.32 26.97
CA GLU A 300 -29.78 -24.32 26.33
C GLU A 300 -29.45 -22.91 26.80
N ALA A 301 -29.24 -22.73 28.10
CA ALA A 301 -28.79 -21.44 28.64
C ALA A 301 -27.46 -20.99 28.05
N ALA A 302 -26.50 -21.90 27.89
CA ALA A 302 -25.21 -21.63 27.28
C ALA A 302 -25.31 -21.25 25.80
N SER A 303 -26.21 -21.95 25.04
CA SER A 303 -26.48 -21.60 23.64
C SER A 303 -27.10 -20.20 23.53
N LYS A 304 -28.11 -19.89 24.32
CA LYS A 304 -28.76 -18.58 24.32
C LYS A 304 -27.76 -17.45 24.66
N GLN A 305 -26.87 -17.70 25.63
CA GLN A 305 -25.83 -16.73 26.00
C GLN A 305 -24.85 -16.50 24.84
N ALA A 306 -24.45 -17.54 24.13
CA ALA A 306 -23.55 -17.42 22.98
C ALA A 306 -24.17 -16.61 21.85
N LEU A 307 -25.46 -16.86 21.52
CA LEU A 307 -26.19 -16.09 20.51
C LEU A 307 -26.36 -14.60 20.89
N ASP A 308 -26.66 -14.30 22.15
CA ASP A 308 -26.77 -12.92 22.62
C ASP A 308 -25.44 -12.17 22.45
N ARG A 309 -24.33 -12.83 22.79
CA ARG A 309 -22.98 -12.25 22.58
C ARG A 309 -22.61 -12.10 21.12
N ALA A 310 -22.95 -13.08 20.27
CA ALA A 310 -22.75 -13.01 18.84
C ALA A 310 -23.52 -11.84 18.21
N TYR A 311 -24.76 -11.64 18.62
CA TYR A 311 -25.60 -10.52 18.17
C TYR A 311 -24.97 -9.16 18.56
N LYS A 312 -24.59 -8.98 19.84
CA LYS A 312 -23.97 -7.75 20.32
C LYS A 312 -22.68 -7.41 19.58
N LEU A 313 -21.86 -8.42 19.34
CA LEU A 313 -20.60 -8.24 18.61
C LEU A 313 -20.88 -7.93 17.13
N ARG A 314 -21.90 -8.54 16.50
CA ARG A 314 -22.31 -8.23 15.14
C ARG A 314 -22.74 -6.78 14.99
N VAL A 315 -23.57 -6.29 15.89
CA VAL A 315 -23.99 -4.87 15.91
C VAL A 315 -22.79 -3.94 16.01
N LEU A 316 -21.81 -4.28 16.84
CA LEU A 316 -20.57 -3.50 16.96
C LEU A 316 -19.74 -3.49 15.65
N VAL A 317 -19.64 -4.63 14.98
CA VAL A 317 -18.91 -4.75 13.69
C VAL A 317 -19.60 -3.98 12.57
N GLU A 318 -20.93 -3.86 12.61
CA GLU A 318 -21.72 -3.17 11.59
C GLU A 318 -21.78 -1.64 11.79
N GLN A 319 -21.31 -1.13 12.94
CA GLN A 319 -21.21 0.32 13.18
C GLN A 319 -20.10 0.94 12.35
N ASP A 320 -20.32 2.18 11.91
CA ASP A 320 -19.29 2.96 11.25
C ASP A 320 -18.20 3.38 12.26
N TRP A 321 -16.96 3.12 11.92
CA TRP A 321 -15.80 3.51 12.70
C TRP A 321 -15.30 4.87 12.22
N LEU A 322 -14.98 5.76 13.17
CA LEU A 322 -14.31 7.02 12.86
C LEU A 322 -12.91 6.72 12.35
N MET A 323 -12.68 7.10 11.09
CA MET A 323 -11.35 7.13 10.51
C MET A 323 -10.83 8.58 10.58
N PRO A 324 -9.56 8.80 10.94
CA PRO A 324 -8.99 10.15 10.92
C PRO A 324 -9.13 10.77 9.51
N GLU A 325 -9.43 12.06 9.42
CA GLU A 325 -9.64 12.78 8.14
C GLU A 325 -8.44 12.75 7.20
N THR A 326 -7.24 12.47 7.73
CA THR A 326 -6.02 12.22 6.94
C THR A 326 -6.09 10.97 6.07
N PHE A 327 -7.04 10.07 6.34
CA PHE A 327 -7.36 8.94 5.48
C PHE A 327 -8.42 9.38 4.47
N GLY A 328 -8.04 10.18 3.47
CA GLY A 328 -8.92 10.72 2.45
C GLY A 328 -9.94 9.70 2.00
N ALA A 329 -11.21 10.01 2.24
CA ALA A 329 -12.40 9.42 1.67
C ALA A 329 -12.34 7.93 1.25
N MET A 330 -12.09 7.02 2.20
CA MET A 330 -12.43 5.59 2.02
C MET A 330 -13.98 5.38 1.90
N SER A 331 -14.76 6.44 1.70
CA SER A 331 -16.19 6.41 1.44
C SER A 331 -16.57 5.83 0.08
N GLY A 332 -15.61 5.29 -0.68
CA GLY A 332 -15.84 4.53 -1.90
C GLY A 332 -15.80 3.01 -1.73
N ARG A 333 -15.89 2.45 -0.54
CA ARG A 333 -16.23 1.02 -0.40
C ARG A 333 -17.62 0.84 -1.01
N PRO A 334 -17.80 -0.02 -2.04
CA PRO A 334 -19.13 -0.28 -2.58
C PRO A 334 -20.02 -0.69 -1.42
N SER A 335 -21.16 0.01 -1.27
CA SER A 335 -22.21 -0.37 -0.34
C SER A 335 -22.42 -1.88 -0.46
N ARG A 336 -22.24 -2.62 0.64
CA ARG A 336 -22.40 -4.06 0.68
C ARG A 336 -23.73 -4.40 0.02
N ILE A 337 -23.69 -5.20 -1.02
CA ILE A 337 -24.85 -5.81 -1.61
C ILE A 337 -25.52 -6.59 -0.47
N SER A 338 -26.69 -6.10 -0.05
CA SER A 338 -27.63 -6.83 0.80
C SER A 338 -28.11 -8.05 0.02
N GLY A 339 -27.69 -9.23 0.45
CA GLY A 339 -28.10 -10.56 0.00
C GLY A 339 -28.00 -11.52 1.16
#